data_f773d088b56e65bf150bf3570a95e95e
#
_entry.id   f773d088b56e65bf150bf3570a95e95e
#
_cell.length_a   1.000
_cell.length_b   1.000
_cell.length_c   1.000
_cell.angle_alpha   90.00
_cell.angle_beta   90.00
_cell.angle_gamma   90.00
#
_symmetry.space_group_name_H-M   'P 1'
#
loop_
_entity.id
_entity.type
_entity.pdbx_description
1 polymer ?
#
loop_
_entity_poly.entity_id
_entity_poly.type
_entity_poly.pdbx_seq_one_letter_code
_entity_poly.pdbx_strand_id
1 'polypeptide(L)'
;MAIHTVIAEQSWYNDYNFMEVIQMNKNESAENYLETILILSKSLPVVRSVDIANELGYKKSSVSVAMKNLREKGHIIVDKSGFITLTQTGREIAEMIYERHELLSSWLIRLGVSKDVALEDACKMEHVISKESFDAIKKAIL
;
A
#
# COMPACT_ATOMS: atom_id res chain seq x y z
N MET A 1 -2.24 9.14 31.60
CA MET A 1 -0.81 9.48 31.47
C MET A 1 -0.34 9.54 30.02
N ALA A 2 -0.74 8.64 29.17
CA ALA A 2 -0.30 8.63 27.75
C ALA A 2 -0.90 9.74 26.88
N ILE A 3 -2.08 10.25 27.19
CA ILE A 3 -2.82 11.21 26.35
C ILE A 3 -2.19 12.62 26.35
N HIS A 4 -1.62 13.04 27.49
CA HIS A 4 -0.98 14.37 27.57
C HIS A 4 0.37 14.44 26.86
N THR A 5 1.09 13.34 26.77
CA THR A 5 2.37 13.25 26.06
C THR A 5 2.15 13.28 24.56
N VAL A 6 1.08 12.62 24.07
CA VAL A 6 0.74 12.57 22.63
C VAL A 6 0.30 13.93 22.10
N ILE A 7 -0.39 14.74 22.91
CA ILE A 7 -0.85 16.07 22.47
C ILE A 7 0.30 17.08 22.37
N ALA A 8 1.32 16.95 23.23
CA ALA A 8 2.50 17.81 23.15
C ALA A 8 3.40 17.51 21.94
N GLU A 9 3.34 16.30 21.42
CA GLU A 9 4.13 15.88 20.25
C GLU A 9 3.44 16.19 18.90
N GLN A 10 2.20 16.65 18.93
CA GLN A 10 1.46 17.01 17.71
C GLN A 10 2.01 18.26 16.99
N SER A 11 2.95 18.96 17.63
CA SER A 11 3.72 20.05 17.01
C SER A 11 4.61 19.58 15.84
N TRP A 12 4.93 18.30 15.80
CA TRP A 12 5.77 17.71 14.75
C TRP A 12 5.06 17.58 13.40
N TYR A 13 3.74 17.58 13.41
CA TYR A 13 2.94 17.42 12.19
C TYR A 13 2.98 18.66 11.28
N ASN A 14 3.38 19.81 11.82
CA ASN A 14 3.41 21.07 11.07
C ASN A 14 4.74 21.32 10.36
N ASP A 15 5.78 20.53 10.64
CA ASP A 15 7.11 20.72 10.06
C ASP A 15 7.42 19.78 8.89
N TYR A 16 6.46 18.92 8.50
CA TYR A 16 6.64 18.13 7.27
C TYR A 16 6.55 19.06 6.06
N ASN A 17 7.66 19.13 5.35
CA ASN A 17 7.72 19.83 4.08
C ASN A 17 6.65 19.28 3.13
N PHE A 18 5.86 20.16 2.54
CA PHE A 18 4.82 19.81 1.54
C PHE A 18 5.33 18.86 0.45
N MET A 19 6.61 18.97 0.07
CA MET A 19 7.23 18.08 -0.90
C MET A 19 7.42 16.65 -0.38
N GLU A 20 7.68 16.47 0.91
CA GLU A 20 7.77 15.14 1.53
C GLU A 20 6.41 14.44 1.56
N VAL A 21 5.35 15.19 1.87
CA VAL A 21 3.98 14.66 1.85
C VAL A 21 3.57 14.23 0.44
N ILE A 22 3.91 15.02 -0.58
CA ILE A 22 3.66 14.66 -1.99
C ILE A 22 4.44 13.40 -2.37
N GLN A 23 5.69 13.27 -1.95
CA GLN A 23 6.50 12.09 -2.24
C GLN A 23 5.95 10.85 -1.52
N MET A 24 5.49 10.98 -0.29
CA MET A 24 4.83 9.90 0.45
C MET A 24 3.55 9.45 -0.29
N ASN A 25 2.73 10.38 -0.75
CA ASN A 25 1.52 10.06 -1.51
C ASN A 25 1.82 9.34 -2.83
N LYS A 26 2.89 9.71 -3.51
CA LYS A 26 3.34 9.02 -4.74
C LYS A 26 3.79 7.59 -4.46
N ASN A 27 4.54 7.38 -3.39
CA ASN A 27 4.98 6.05 -2.97
C ASN A 27 3.78 5.19 -2.56
N GLU A 28 2.84 5.77 -1.82
CA GLU A 28 1.60 5.10 -1.44
C GLU A 28 0.81 4.62 -2.65
N SER A 29 0.66 5.47 -3.67
CA SER A 29 -0.03 5.08 -4.91
C SER A 29 0.69 3.95 -5.64
N ALA A 30 2.01 4.02 -5.77
CA ALA A 30 2.81 2.97 -6.42
C ALA A 30 2.68 1.64 -5.68
N GLU A 31 2.77 1.66 -4.36
CA GLU A 31 2.62 0.48 -3.52
C GLU A 31 1.21 -0.12 -3.63
N ASN A 32 0.18 0.72 -3.64
CA ASN A 32 -1.20 0.30 -3.84
C ASN A 32 -1.41 -0.42 -5.17
N TYR A 33 -0.87 0.12 -6.25
CA TYR A 33 -0.95 -0.53 -7.56
C TYR A 33 -0.24 -1.89 -7.58
N LEU A 34 0.95 -1.97 -7.01
CA LEU A 34 1.72 -3.22 -6.95
C LEU A 34 1.00 -4.29 -6.11
N GLU A 35 0.45 -3.91 -4.98
CA GLU A 35 -0.36 -4.81 -4.14
C GLU A 35 -1.60 -5.29 -4.89
N THR A 36 -2.29 -4.40 -5.60
CA THR A 36 -3.47 -4.74 -6.38
C THR A 36 -3.14 -5.73 -7.50
N ILE A 37 -2.01 -5.55 -8.19
CA ILE A 37 -1.54 -6.50 -9.20
C ILE A 37 -1.28 -7.87 -8.57
N LEU A 38 -0.64 -7.91 -7.41
CA LEU A 38 -0.40 -9.16 -6.69
C LEU A 38 -1.71 -9.87 -6.35
N ILE A 39 -2.67 -9.17 -5.79
CA ILE A 39 -3.97 -9.72 -5.40
C ILE A 39 -4.73 -10.24 -6.63
N LEU A 40 -4.82 -9.43 -7.68
CA LEU A 40 -5.51 -9.82 -8.92
C LEU A 40 -4.85 -11.01 -9.61
N SER A 41 -3.52 -11.10 -9.56
CA SER A 41 -2.80 -12.23 -10.16
C SER A 41 -3.10 -13.58 -9.51
N LYS A 42 -3.61 -13.58 -8.29
CA LYS A 42 -4.04 -14.80 -7.58
C LYS A 42 -5.40 -15.31 -8.06
N SER A 43 -6.25 -14.44 -8.57
CA SER A 43 -7.64 -14.78 -8.96
C SER A 43 -7.89 -14.72 -10.46
N LEU A 44 -7.09 -13.98 -11.22
CA LEU A 44 -7.23 -13.85 -12.68
C LEU A 44 -6.10 -14.58 -13.41
N PRO A 45 -6.40 -15.20 -14.55
CA PRO A 45 -5.36 -15.83 -15.38
C PRO A 45 -4.33 -14.84 -15.92
N VAL A 46 -4.77 -13.62 -16.23
CA VAL A 46 -3.93 -12.50 -16.66
C VAL A 46 -4.47 -11.20 -16.08
N VAL A 47 -3.58 -10.25 -15.83
CA VAL A 47 -3.93 -8.91 -15.30
C VAL A 47 -3.65 -7.87 -16.37
N ARG A 48 -4.62 -7.00 -16.60
CA ARG A 48 -4.54 -5.85 -17.52
C ARG A 48 -4.84 -4.57 -16.76
N SER A 49 -4.49 -3.43 -17.34
CA SER A 49 -4.79 -2.10 -16.76
C SER A 49 -6.27 -1.91 -16.45
N VAL A 50 -7.16 -2.45 -17.29
CA VAL A 50 -8.62 -2.36 -17.05
C VAL A 50 -9.05 -3.10 -15.79
N ASP A 51 -8.43 -4.22 -15.47
CA ASP A 51 -8.72 -4.98 -14.24
C ASP A 51 -8.35 -4.18 -13.01
N ILE A 52 -7.21 -3.51 -13.04
CA ILE A 52 -6.74 -2.63 -11.97
C ILE A 52 -7.68 -1.44 -11.81
N ALA A 53 -8.05 -0.79 -12.90
CA ALA A 53 -8.97 0.35 -12.89
C ALA A 53 -10.33 -0.02 -12.29
N ASN A 54 -10.87 -1.18 -12.65
CA ASN A 54 -12.13 -1.67 -12.11
C ASN A 54 -12.04 -1.98 -10.62
N GLU A 55 -10.95 -2.63 -10.20
CA GLU A 55 -10.74 -2.98 -8.79
C GLU A 55 -10.62 -1.76 -7.88
N LEU A 56 -9.86 -0.75 -8.31
CA LEU A 56 -9.60 0.46 -7.53
C LEU A 56 -10.65 1.56 -7.73
N GLY A 57 -11.52 1.46 -8.74
CA GLY A 57 -12.46 2.51 -9.08
C GLY A 57 -11.79 3.77 -9.64
N TYR A 58 -10.64 3.62 -10.28
CA TYR A 58 -9.88 4.72 -10.85
C TYR A 58 -10.13 4.88 -12.35
N LYS A 59 -9.85 6.06 -12.88
CA LYS A 59 -9.93 6.33 -14.32
C LYS A 59 -8.87 5.50 -15.05
N LYS A 60 -9.23 4.93 -16.21
CA LYS A 60 -8.32 4.15 -17.06
C LYS A 60 -7.08 4.94 -17.46
N SER A 61 -7.23 6.24 -17.75
CA SER A 61 -6.11 7.12 -18.08
C SER A 61 -5.10 7.27 -16.94
N SER A 62 -5.58 7.40 -15.71
CA SER A 62 -4.73 7.48 -14.52
C SER A 62 -3.96 6.17 -14.28
N VAL A 63 -4.64 5.05 -14.45
CA VAL A 63 -4.01 3.73 -14.32
C VAL A 63 -2.96 3.50 -15.40
N SER A 64 -3.23 3.91 -16.64
CA SER A 64 -2.26 3.78 -17.76
C SER A 64 -0.98 4.56 -17.48
N VAL A 65 -1.07 5.77 -16.94
CA VAL A 65 0.10 6.58 -16.54
C VAL A 65 0.86 5.90 -15.41
N ALA A 66 0.16 5.39 -14.41
CA ALA A 66 0.77 4.67 -13.30
C ALA A 66 1.51 3.41 -13.77
N MET A 67 0.91 2.63 -14.66
CA MET A 67 1.54 1.42 -15.22
C MET A 67 2.79 1.76 -16.03
N LYS A 68 2.77 2.84 -16.79
CA LYS A 68 3.95 3.32 -17.50
C LYS A 68 5.08 3.66 -16.53
N ASN A 69 4.79 4.37 -15.45
CA ASN A 69 5.77 4.74 -14.42
C ASN A 69 6.35 3.52 -13.72
N LEU A 70 5.52 2.54 -13.36
CA LEU A 70 5.98 1.30 -12.73
C LEU A 70 6.86 0.46 -13.67
N ARG A 71 6.52 0.43 -14.95
CA ARG A 71 7.33 -0.24 -15.98
C ARG A 71 8.69 0.42 -16.13
N GLU A 72 8.73 1.74 -16.20
CA GLU A 72 9.98 2.50 -16.31
C GLU A 72 10.89 2.31 -15.08
N LYS A 73 10.31 2.17 -13.89
CA LYS A 73 11.04 1.86 -12.65
C LYS A 73 11.47 0.39 -12.55
N GLY A 74 11.02 -0.46 -13.46
CA GLY A 74 11.39 -1.88 -13.46
C GLY A 74 10.63 -2.74 -12.47
N HIS A 75 9.47 -2.30 -11.99
CA HIS A 75 8.65 -3.06 -11.03
C HIS A 75 7.60 -3.95 -11.69
N ILE A 76 7.27 -3.69 -12.93
CA ILE A 76 6.35 -4.50 -13.73
C ILE A 76 6.88 -4.69 -15.16
N ILE A 77 6.39 -5.75 -15.81
CA ILE A 77 6.55 -6.01 -17.23
C ILE A 77 5.15 -5.96 -17.85
N VAL A 78 5.04 -5.29 -18.99
CA VAL A 78 3.81 -5.28 -19.80
C VAL A 78 4.16 -5.87 -21.15
N ASP A 79 3.53 -6.98 -21.50
CA ASP A 79 3.78 -7.66 -22.79
C ASP A 79 3.02 -7.01 -23.95
N LYS A 80 3.17 -7.56 -25.14
CA LYS A 80 2.52 -7.04 -26.37
C LYS A 80 0.98 -7.09 -26.31
N SER A 81 0.43 -8.01 -25.50
CA SER A 81 -1.01 -8.16 -25.31
C SER A 81 -1.55 -7.27 -24.19
N GLY A 82 -0.68 -6.50 -23.54
CA GLY A 82 -1.06 -5.66 -22.39
C GLY A 82 -1.15 -6.42 -21.07
N PHE A 83 -0.65 -7.65 -21.01
CA PHE A 83 -0.63 -8.44 -19.77
C PHE A 83 0.48 -7.94 -18.85
N ILE A 84 0.10 -7.70 -17.60
CA ILE A 84 0.97 -7.12 -16.58
C ILE A 84 1.45 -8.22 -15.63
N THR A 85 2.77 -8.29 -15.43
CA THR A 85 3.38 -9.18 -14.43
C THR A 85 4.34 -8.39 -13.54
N LEU A 86 4.45 -8.80 -12.29
CA LEU A 86 5.40 -8.22 -11.35
C LEU A 86 6.81 -8.76 -11.64
N THR A 87 7.79 -7.85 -11.62
CA THR A 87 9.19 -8.24 -11.55
C THR A 87 9.53 -8.69 -10.13
N GLN A 88 10.76 -9.16 -9.90
CA GLN A 88 11.25 -9.48 -8.56
C GLN A 88 11.09 -8.31 -7.60
N THR A 89 11.54 -7.11 -7.99
CA THR A 89 11.44 -5.92 -7.15
C THR A 89 9.99 -5.48 -6.90
N GLY A 90 9.15 -5.55 -7.92
CA GLY A 90 7.72 -5.25 -7.78
C GLY A 90 7.03 -6.23 -6.85
N ARG A 91 7.35 -7.51 -6.93
CA ARG A 91 6.81 -8.55 -6.06
C ARG A 91 7.22 -8.34 -4.60
N GLU A 92 8.48 -8.03 -4.37
CA GLU A 92 8.98 -7.77 -3.01
C GLU A 92 8.23 -6.61 -2.34
N ILE A 93 8.00 -5.53 -3.06
CA ILE A 93 7.23 -4.38 -2.57
C ILE A 93 5.77 -4.79 -2.32
N ALA A 94 5.15 -5.47 -3.26
CA ALA A 94 3.75 -5.89 -3.15
C ALA A 94 3.53 -6.86 -1.98
N GLU A 95 4.41 -7.83 -1.80
CA GLU A 95 4.34 -8.79 -0.70
C GLU A 95 4.56 -8.13 0.66
N MET A 96 5.47 -7.16 0.74
CA MET A 96 5.70 -6.39 1.96
C MET A 96 4.44 -5.63 2.38
N ILE A 97 3.80 -4.93 1.45
CA ILE A 97 2.57 -4.18 1.73
C ILE A 97 1.42 -5.13 2.08
N TYR A 98 1.29 -6.24 1.37
CA TYR A 98 0.27 -7.25 1.65
C TYR A 98 0.43 -7.84 3.06
N GLU A 99 1.65 -8.17 3.47
CA GLU A 99 1.93 -8.65 4.83
C GLU A 99 1.52 -7.63 5.88
N ARG A 100 1.86 -6.36 5.67
CA ARG A 100 1.46 -5.26 6.57
C ARG A 100 -0.05 -5.16 6.67
N HIS A 101 -0.75 -5.22 5.56
CA HIS A 101 -2.20 -5.16 5.52
C HIS A 101 -2.83 -6.28 6.35
N GLU A 102 -2.43 -7.51 6.11
CA GLU A 102 -2.95 -8.69 6.81
C GLU A 102 -2.69 -8.62 8.33
N LEU A 103 -1.48 -8.26 8.71
CA LEU A 103 -1.10 -8.20 10.13
C LEU A 103 -1.83 -7.07 10.85
N LEU A 104 -1.83 -5.86 10.29
CA LEU A 104 -2.42 -4.69 10.92
C LEU A 104 -3.94 -4.82 11.01
N SER A 105 -4.61 -5.29 9.96
CA SER A 105 -6.06 -5.47 9.99
C SER A 105 -6.48 -6.53 11.01
N SER A 106 -5.81 -7.66 11.05
CA SER A 106 -6.11 -8.72 12.04
C SER A 106 -5.84 -8.26 13.47
N TRP A 107 -4.79 -7.52 13.69
CA TRP A 107 -4.47 -6.96 15.01
C TRP A 107 -5.55 -6.00 15.50
N LEU A 108 -5.98 -5.06 14.65
CA LEU A 108 -7.04 -4.11 14.99
C LEU A 108 -8.37 -4.84 15.29
N ILE A 109 -8.71 -5.87 14.52
CA ILE A 109 -9.90 -6.69 14.78
C ILE A 109 -9.81 -7.37 16.14
N ARG A 110 -8.66 -7.93 16.49
CA ARG A 110 -8.44 -8.55 17.81
C ARG A 110 -8.52 -7.55 18.97
N LEU A 111 -8.19 -6.29 18.73
CA LEU A 111 -8.35 -5.21 19.72
C LEU A 111 -9.79 -4.75 19.88
N GLY A 112 -10.73 -5.26 19.07
CA GLY A 112 -12.13 -4.92 19.14
C GLY A 112 -12.60 -3.89 18.12
N VAL A 113 -11.73 -3.51 17.17
CA VAL A 113 -12.11 -2.63 16.06
C VAL A 113 -13.00 -3.41 15.09
N SER A 114 -14.08 -2.79 14.60
CA SER A 114 -14.95 -3.41 13.60
C SER A 114 -14.17 -3.74 12.33
N LYS A 115 -14.57 -4.80 11.64
CA LYS A 115 -13.87 -5.29 10.44
C LYS A 115 -13.70 -4.21 9.38
N ASP A 116 -14.76 -3.46 9.08
CA ASP A 116 -14.72 -2.43 8.04
C ASP A 116 -13.74 -1.30 8.38
N VAL A 117 -13.75 -0.84 9.63
CA VAL A 117 -12.82 0.19 10.11
C VAL A 117 -11.39 -0.34 10.16
N ALA A 118 -11.20 -1.57 10.62
CA ALA A 118 -9.87 -2.19 10.70
C ALA A 118 -9.22 -2.33 9.32
N LEU A 119 -9.98 -2.74 8.30
CA LEU A 119 -9.50 -2.85 6.93
C LEU A 119 -9.15 -1.49 6.34
N GLU A 120 -9.99 -0.49 6.57
CA GLU A 120 -9.75 0.88 6.10
C GLU A 120 -8.51 1.49 6.75
N ASP A 121 -8.39 1.39 8.07
CA ASP A 121 -7.24 1.93 8.80
C ASP A 121 -5.95 1.19 8.46
N ALA A 122 -5.97 -0.12 8.35
CA ALA A 122 -4.82 -0.91 7.93
C ALA A 122 -4.33 -0.50 6.55
N CYS A 123 -5.23 -0.24 5.61
CA CYS A 123 -4.90 0.23 4.27
C CYS A 123 -4.15 1.58 4.29
N LYS A 124 -4.47 2.45 5.23
CA LYS A 124 -3.75 3.71 5.43
C LYS A 124 -2.41 3.52 6.13
N MET A 125 -2.39 2.72 7.19
CA MET A 125 -1.20 2.50 8.02
C MET A 125 -0.08 1.78 7.27
N GLU A 126 -0.40 0.83 6.42
CA GLU A 126 0.58 -0.02 5.73
C GLU A 126 1.58 0.76 4.87
N HIS A 127 1.17 1.92 4.36
CA HIS A 127 2.01 2.74 3.48
C HIS A 127 2.86 3.76 4.23
N VAL A 128 2.51 4.11 5.45
CA VAL A 128 3.16 5.19 6.21
C VAL A 128 4.01 4.69 7.38
N ILE A 129 3.76 3.48 7.85
CA ILE A 129 4.50 2.92 8.98
C ILE A 129 5.94 2.57 8.57
N SER A 130 6.90 2.92 9.41
CA SER A 130 8.30 2.53 9.17
C SER A 130 8.49 1.02 9.33
N LYS A 131 9.57 0.50 8.72
CA LYS A 131 9.95 -0.90 8.89
C LYS A 131 10.21 -1.22 10.36
N GLU A 132 10.90 -0.34 11.06
CA GLU A 132 11.21 -0.51 12.49
C GLU A 132 9.94 -0.63 13.33
N SER A 133 8.99 0.28 13.15
CA SER A 133 7.72 0.24 13.88
C SER A 133 6.88 -0.98 13.52
N PHE A 134 6.84 -1.34 12.25
CA PHE A 134 6.11 -2.53 11.82
C PHE A 134 6.71 -3.81 12.41
N ASP A 135 8.04 -3.96 12.37
CA ASP A 135 8.74 -5.12 12.93
C ASP A 135 8.50 -5.23 14.44
N ALA A 136 8.47 -4.11 15.14
CA ALA A 136 8.18 -4.08 16.59
C ALA A 136 6.74 -4.54 16.89
N ILE A 137 5.76 -4.05 16.12
CA ILE A 137 4.36 -4.48 16.23
C ILE A 137 4.22 -5.96 15.91
N LYS A 138 4.82 -6.42 14.84
CA LYS A 138 4.81 -7.83 14.41
C LYS A 138 5.35 -8.73 15.51
N LYS A 139 6.46 -8.35 16.12
CA LYS A 139 7.08 -9.10 17.22
C LYS A 139 6.19 -9.14 18.47
N ALA A 140 5.48 -8.06 18.77
CA ALA A 140 4.58 -7.98 19.92
C ALA A 140 3.29 -8.80 19.72
N ILE A 141 2.83 -8.96 18.48
CA ILE A 141 1.60 -9.68 18.15
C ILE A 141 1.85 -11.19 18.05
N LEU A 142 2.97 -11.58 17.53
CA LEU A 142 3.38 -12.97 17.34
C LEU A 142 4.15 -13.46 18.58
#